data_12daffdc8deadb4e294a54a7a680aebb
#
_entry.id   12daffdc8deadb4e294a54a7a680aebb
#
_cell.length_a   1.000
_cell.length_b   1.000
_cell.length_c   1.000
_cell.angle_alpha   90.00
_cell.angle_beta   90.00
_cell.angle_gamma   90.00
#
_symmetry.space_group_name_H-M   'P 1'
#
loop_
_entity.id
_entity.type
_entity.pdbx_description
1 polymer ?
#
loop_
_entity_poly.entity_id
_entity_poly.type
_entity_poly.pdbx_seq_one_letter_code
_entity_poly.pdbx_strand_id
1 'polypeptide(L)'
;MITSTLSSSEIANKVNPPKTRKGKKILESRESLLVENDKKTIILKGASTSGIVNDVLADLFKVRRQNSAMMNQNNPFLPFEDSAPLCELMKKKDASLFVFGSHNKKRPHNLVFGRTFDGKILDMIEFGVTNFKKLSQFKSTKVPLGAKPCLIFNGDVFEKFPDWGIIQNFFCDFFCTTKTSSINLQGLEYVISISAVEPDNLLIRSYEVNMKKSGADSPYVELVEIGVSLDLKLRRSQFAPADIRKHALKVPKAAKIGKTKNITHDMAGTKLATVHMTKQNIQEMPQSKMKGSSKKREAKVEGAVKKAKVEKVESSPDVEEEAMETS
;
A
#
# COMPACT_ATOMS: atom_id res chain seq x y z
N MET A 1 16.02 -43.96 -18.70
CA MET A 1 16.67 -42.92 -17.87
C MET A 1 16.06 -41.58 -18.22
N ILE A 2 15.18 -41.10 -17.36
CA ILE A 2 14.49 -39.80 -17.55
C ILE A 2 15.37 -38.78 -16.82
N THR A 3 16.19 -38.05 -17.56
CA THR A 3 16.92 -36.90 -17.03
C THR A 3 15.91 -35.73 -16.96
N SER A 4 15.34 -35.50 -15.78
CA SER A 4 14.57 -34.28 -15.52
C SER A 4 15.51 -33.09 -15.54
N THR A 5 15.49 -32.34 -16.61
CA THR A 5 16.13 -31.01 -16.65
C THR A 5 15.40 -30.09 -15.67
N LEU A 6 16.03 -29.83 -14.54
CA LEU A 6 15.53 -28.84 -13.55
C LEU A 6 15.34 -27.48 -14.26
N SER A 7 14.22 -26.85 -14.01
CA SER A 7 13.92 -25.55 -14.59
C SER A 7 14.94 -24.51 -14.10
N SER A 8 15.22 -23.49 -14.91
CA SER A 8 16.16 -22.42 -14.56
C SER A 8 15.81 -21.69 -13.25
N SER A 9 14.54 -21.73 -12.81
CA SER A 9 14.08 -21.23 -11.52
C SER A 9 14.51 -22.12 -10.34
N GLU A 10 14.59 -23.45 -10.53
CA GLU A 10 15.05 -24.38 -9.48
C GLU A 10 16.57 -24.35 -9.31
N ILE A 11 17.31 -24.06 -10.38
CA ILE A 11 18.76 -23.88 -10.31
C ILE A 11 19.14 -22.57 -9.58
N ALA A 12 18.34 -21.51 -9.75
CA ALA A 12 18.56 -20.23 -9.07
C ALA A 12 18.32 -20.29 -7.55
N ASN A 13 17.60 -21.29 -7.06
CA ASN A 13 17.24 -21.45 -5.65
C ASN A 13 18.14 -22.41 -4.87
N LYS A 14 19.17 -23.01 -5.47
CA LYS A 14 20.22 -23.74 -4.73
C LYS A 14 21.09 -22.76 -3.94
N VAL A 15 20.54 -22.27 -2.85
CA VAL A 15 21.33 -21.53 -1.86
C VAL A 15 22.21 -22.52 -1.14
N ASN A 16 23.52 -22.33 -1.22
CA ASN A 16 24.47 -23.16 -0.43
C ASN A 16 24.10 -23.05 1.05
N PRO A 17 23.99 -24.16 1.81
CA PRO A 17 23.63 -24.13 3.20
C PRO A 17 24.59 -23.22 3.97
N PRO A 18 24.09 -22.34 4.86
CA PRO A 18 24.92 -21.39 5.57
C PRO A 18 25.85 -22.12 6.54
N LYS A 19 27.15 -21.89 6.43
CA LYS A 19 28.17 -22.48 7.32
C LYS A 19 28.21 -21.84 8.70
N THR A 20 27.63 -20.63 8.86
CA THR A 20 27.67 -19.86 10.11
C THR A 20 26.26 -19.56 10.65
N ARG A 21 26.12 -19.45 11.98
CA ARG A 21 24.86 -19.04 12.64
C ARG A 21 24.36 -17.69 12.13
N LYS A 22 25.27 -16.73 11.86
CA LYS A 22 24.94 -15.44 11.29
C LYS A 22 24.36 -15.56 9.86
N GLY A 23 24.97 -16.42 9.04
CA GLY A 23 24.47 -16.70 7.69
C GLY A 23 23.08 -17.32 7.71
N LYS A 24 22.82 -18.29 8.62
CA LYS A 24 21.51 -18.91 8.81
C LYS A 24 20.45 -17.86 9.18
N LYS A 25 20.72 -16.99 10.15
CA LYS A 25 19.81 -15.92 10.56
C LYS A 25 19.49 -14.92 9.43
N ILE A 26 20.48 -14.62 8.57
CA ILE A 26 20.27 -13.75 7.39
C ILE A 26 19.36 -14.44 6.37
N LEU A 27 19.52 -15.73 6.12
CA LEU A 27 18.67 -16.49 5.20
C LEU A 27 17.25 -16.62 5.73
N GLU A 28 17.09 -16.93 7.01
CA GLU A 28 15.78 -16.97 7.68
C GLU A 28 15.05 -15.63 7.60
N SER A 29 15.76 -14.49 7.73
CA SER A 29 15.15 -13.15 7.60
C SER A 29 14.73 -12.81 6.16
N ARG A 30 15.19 -13.56 5.16
CA ARG A 30 14.84 -13.40 3.74
C ARG A 30 13.79 -14.39 3.24
N GLU A 31 13.36 -15.32 4.09
CA GLU A 31 12.28 -16.23 3.75
C GLU A 31 10.99 -15.46 3.48
N SER A 32 10.13 -16.06 2.66
CA SER A 32 8.82 -15.47 2.34
C SER A 32 7.98 -15.35 3.59
N LEU A 33 7.59 -14.12 3.94
CA LEU A 33 6.72 -13.81 5.08
C LEU A 33 5.30 -13.59 4.60
N LEU A 34 4.31 -13.90 5.47
CA LEU A 34 2.91 -13.62 5.20
C LEU A 34 2.64 -12.11 5.07
N VAL A 35 3.30 -11.31 5.91
CA VAL A 35 3.36 -9.85 5.83
C VAL A 35 4.78 -9.49 5.47
N GLU A 36 4.96 -8.91 4.28
CA GLU A 36 6.27 -8.54 3.77
C GLU A 36 6.87 -7.36 4.55
N ASN A 37 8.20 -7.37 4.66
CA ASN A 37 8.97 -6.26 5.22
C ASN A 37 8.88 -5.03 4.31
N ASP A 38 9.23 -3.88 4.88
CA ASP A 38 9.30 -2.62 4.13
C ASP A 38 10.26 -2.72 2.95
N LYS A 39 9.85 -2.15 1.82
CA LYS A 39 10.63 -2.18 0.57
C LYS A 39 11.96 -1.45 0.73
N LYS A 40 13.06 -2.16 0.55
CA LYS A 40 14.40 -1.62 0.63
C LYS A 40 14.83 -1.04 -0.71
N THR A 41 15.44 0.14 -0.68
CA THR A 41 15.92 0.86 -1.86
C THR A 41 17.44 0.83 -1.93
N ILE A 42 17.99 0.58 -3.12
CA ILE A 42 19.41 0.77 -3.39
C ILE A 42 19.58 2.00 -4.28
N ILE A 43 20.50 2.87 -3.88
CA ILE A 43 20.88 4.06 -4.64
C ILE A 43 22.25 3.80 -5.27
N LEU A 44 22.32 3.90 -6.59
CA LEU A 44 23.44 3.51 -7.42
C LEU A 44 23.96 4.68 -8.25
N LYS A 45 25.27 4.73 -8.42
CA LYS A 45 25.95 5.64 -9.35
C LYS A 45 26.38 4.89 -10.60
N GLY A 46 26.12 5.47 -11.76
CA GLY A 46 26.59 4.98 -13.03
C GLY A 46 28.11 5.16 -13.23
N ALA A 47 28.62 4.66 -14.35
CA ALA A 47 30.03 4.82 -14.70
C ALA A 47 30.45 6.30 -14.76
N SER A 48 29.60 7.16 -15.32
CA SER A 48 29.75 8.60 -15.29
C SER A 48 28.53 9.28 -14.66
N THR A 49 28.77 10.25 -13.77
CA THR A 49 27.73 11.03 -13.08
C THR A 49 28.11 12.48 -13.03
N SER A 50 27.13 13.39 -12.97
CA SER A 50 27.36 14.81 -12.73
C SER A 50 27.25 15.15 -11.25
N GLY A 51 27.81 16.31 -10.86
CA GLY A 51 27.66 16.82 -9.50
C GLY A 51 26.21 16.93 -9.06
N ILE A 52 25.32 17.44 -9.94
CA ILE A 52 23.88 17.55 -9.69
C ILE A 52 23.25 16.17 -9.39
N VAL A 53 23.56 15.17 -10.21
CA VAL A 53 23.04 13.80 -10.00
C VAL A 53 23.52 13.22 -8.68
N ASN A 54 24.80 13.41 -8.33
CA ASN A 54 25.34 12.94 -7.06
C ASN A 54 24.65 13.59 -5.85
N ASP A 55 24.39 14.89 -5.94
CA ASP A 55 23.69 15.64 -4.90
C ASP A 55 22.23 15.18 -4.75
N VAL A 56 21.53 14.98 -5.88
CA VAL A 56 20.16 14.42 -5.88
C VAL A 56 20.11 13.04 -5.24
N LEU A 57 21.03 12.13 -5.61
CA LEU A 57 21.11 10.80 -5.03
C LEU A 57 21.39 10.85 -3.53
N ALA A 58 22.26 11.77 -3.09
CA ALA A 58 22.57 11.94 -1.67
C ALA A 58 21.37 12.48 -0.87
N ASP A 59 20.59 13.40 -1.45
CA ASP A 59 19.43 13.98 -0.80
C ASP A 59 18.26 12.98 -0.77
N LEU A 60 18.02 12.22 -1.84
CA LEU A 60 17.06 11.11 -1.85
C LEU A 60 17.43 10.05 -0.81
N PHE A 61 18.72 9.74 -0.65
CA PHE A 61 19.18 8.84 0.40
C PHE A 61 18.86 9.35 1.80
N LYS A 62 19.05 10.65 2.07
CA LYS A 62 18.73 11.26 3.37
C LYS A 62 17.24 11.16 3.68
N VAL A 63 16.38 11.49 2.70
CA VAL A 63 14.91 11.42 2.86
C VAL A 63 14.46 10.00 3.17
N ARG A 64 15.05 8.99 2.51
CA ARG A 64 14.67 7.59 2.68
C ARG A 64 15.64 6.78 3.56
N ARG A 65 16.33 7.40 4.48
CA ARG A 65 17.45 6.81 5.22
C ARG A 65 17.15 5.46 5.90
N GLN A 66 15.96 5.27 6.42
CA GLN A 66 15.62 4.06 7.19
C GLN A 66 15.70 2.78 6.37
N ASN A 67 15.24 2.80 5.12
CA ASN A 67 15.11 1.64 4.25
C ASN A 67 15.89 1.82 2.93
N SER A 68 17.02 2.51 2.99
CA SER A 68 17.87 2.71 1.81
C SER A 68 19.33 2.39 2.08
N ALA A 69 20.03 1.97 1.03
CA ALA A 69 21.47 1.75 1.02
C ALA A 69 22.08 2.48 -0.18
N MET A 70 23.07 3.34 0.07
CA MET A 70 23.81 4.02 -1.00
C MET A 70 25.08 3.26 -1.34
N MET A 71 25.28 3.00 -2.63
CA MET A 71 26.50 2.41 -3.16
C MET A 71 27.40 3.52 -3.68
N ASN A 72 28.57 3.68 -3.06
CA ASN A 72 29.51 4.74 -3.41
C ASN A 72 30.34 4.44 -4.66
N GLN A 73 30.45 3.16 -5.02
CA GLN A 73 31.20 2.71 -6.21
C GLN A 73 30.42 3.06 -7.48
N ASN A 74 31.15 3.43 -8.52
CA ASN A 74 30.57 3.59 -9.85
C ASN A 74 30.29 2.22 -10.46
N ASN A 75 29.11 2.04 -11.02
CA ASN A 75 28.67 0.79 -11.61
C ASN A 75 28.36 0.99 -13.09
N PRO A 76 28.97 0.23 -13.99
CA PRO A 76 28.72 0.33 -15.43
C PRO A 76 27.42 -0.37 -15.84
N PHE A 77 26.34 -0.12 -15.11
CA PHE A 77 25.04 -0.71 -15.43
C PHE A 77 24.33 0.10 -16.52
N LEU A 78 23.64 -0.61 -17.39
CA LEU A 78 22.78 -0.09 -18.44
C LEU A 78 21.36 -0.65 -18.25
N PRO A 79 20.57 -0.09 -17.29
CA PRO A 79 19.32 -0.70 -16.84
C PRO A 79 18.32 -1.05 -17.95
N PHE A 80 18.28 -0.25 -19.01
CA PHE A 80 17.35 -0.45 -20.13
C PHE A 80 17.91 -1.36 -21.24
N GLU A 81 19.21 -1.61 -21.28
CA GLU A 81 19.86 -2.44 -22.30
C GLU A 81 20.15 -3.82 -21.73
N ASP A 82 20.86 -3.87 -20.60
CA ASP A 82 21.14 -5.10 -19.87
C ASP A 82 20.79 -4.94 -18.40
N SER A 83 19.70 -5.55 -18.02
CA SER A 83 19.19 -5.50 -16.64
C SER A 83 19.68 -6.64 -15.75
N ALA A 84 20.34 -7.67 -16.30
CA ALA A 84 20.73 -8.85 -15.54
C ALA A 84 21.70 -8.54 -14.38
N PRO A 85 22.79 -7.76 -14.56
CA PRO A 85 23.70 -7.45 -13.47
C PRO A 85 23.03 -6.64 -12.35
N LEU A 86 22.09 -5.76 -12.72
CA LEU A 86 21.32 -4.99 -11.76
C LEU A 86 20.39 -5.90 -10.94
N CYS A 87 19.69 -6.83 -11.59
CA CYS A 87 18.82 -7.80 -10.91
C CYS A 87 19.60 -8.69 -9.94
N GLU A 88 20.79 -9.14 -10.31
CA GLU A 88 21.66 -9.91 -9.41
C GLU A 88 22.10 -9.10 -8.18
N LEU A 89 22.45 -7.83 -8.38
CA LEU A 89 22.79 -6.94 -7.28
C LEU A 89 21.61 -6.75 -6.33
N MET A 90 20.41 -6.55 -6.89
CA MET A 90 19.17 -6.39 -6.12
C MET A 90 18.90 -7.65 -5.27
N LYS A 91 19.01 -8.85 -5.84
CA LYS A 91 18.92 -10.13 -5.12
C LYS A 91 19.97 -10.25 -4.01
N LYS A 92 21.24 -9.93 -4.29
CA LYS A 92 22.34 -10.00 -3.30
C LYS A 92 22.10 -9.08 -2.11
N LYS A 93 21.49 -7.90 -2.32
CA LYS A 93 21.25 -6.90 -1.29
C LYS A 93 19.86 -6.99 -0.66
N ASP A 94 19.03 -7.92 -1.14
CA ASP A 94 17.64 -8.08 -0.71
C ASP A 94 16.87 -6.74 -0.78
N ALA A 95 16.85 -6.18 -1.97
CA ALA A 95 16.22 -4.90 -2.24
C ALA A 95 15.25 -5.00 -3.41
N SER A 96 14.12 -4.32 -3.29
CA SER A 96 13.06 -4.32 -4.29
C SER A 96 12.97 -3.02 -5.09
N LEU A 97 13.57 -1.94 -4.60
CA LEU A 97 13.58 -0.65 -5.26
C LEU A 97 15.01 -0.19 -5.56
N PHE A 98 15.20 0.48 -6.68
CA PHE A 98 16.48 1.10 -7.00
C PHE A 98 16.34 2.50 -7.59
N VAL A 99 17.34 3.31 -7.38
CA VAL A 99 17.54 4.60 -8.04
C VAL A 99 18.94 4.60 -8.63
N PHE A 100 19.04 4.78 -9.93
CA PHE A 100 20.30 4.78 -10.66
C PHE A 100 20.51 6.14 -11.29
N GLY A 101 21.61 6.78 -10.99
CA GLY A 101 22.01 8.09 -11.55
C GLY A 101 23.13 7.97 -12.55
N SER A 102 22.98 8.60 -13.72
CA SER A 102 24.00 8.65 -14.78
C SER A 102 24.03 10.01 -15.48
N HIS A 103 25.10 10.26 -16.21
CA HIS A 103 25.25 11.47 -16.99
C HIS A 103 25.99 11.20 -18.28
N ASN A 104 25.36 11.48 -19.42
CA ASN A 104 25.95 11.37 -20.75
C ASN A 104 25.58 12.59 -21.59
N LYS A 105 26.37 12.89 -22.64
CA LYS A 105 26.11 14.00 -23.58
C LYS A 105 24.69 13.97 -24.15
N LYS A 106 24.20 12.78 -24.55
CA LYS A 106 22.84 12.60 -25.12
C LYS A 106 21.74 12.62 -24.05
N ARG A 107 22.07 12.25 -22.78
CA ARG A 107 21.13 12.18 -21.65
C ARG A 107 21.75 12.84 -20.43
N PRO A 108 21.74 14.19 -20.37
CA PRO A 108 22.29 14.90 -19.24
C PRO A 108 21.42 14.69 -17.99
N HIS A 109 22.06 14.63 -16.82
CA HIS A 109 21.42 14.55 -15.50
C HIS A 109 20.32 13.47 -15.42
N ASN A 110 20.67 12.26 -15.75
CA ASN A 110 19.74 11.15 -15.89
C ASN A 110 19.54 10.42 -14.57
N LEU A 111 18.26 10.15 -14.22
CA LEU A 111 17.82 9.34 -13.09
C LEU A 111 16.91 8.24 -13.57
N VAL A 112 17.22 7.00 -13.22
CA VAL A 112 16.34 5.85 -13.47
C VAL A 112 15.83 5.33 -12.15
N PHE A 113 14.52 5.39 -11.97
CA PHE A 113 13.83 4.76 -10.86
C PHE A 113 13.28 3.42 -11.32
N GLY A 114 13.35 2.41 -10.47
CA GLY A 114 12.75 1.13 -10.81
C GLY A 114 12.47 0.26 -9.61
N ARG A 115 11.66 -0.76 -9.88
CA ARG A 115 11.31 -1.80 -8.91
C ARG A 115 11.46 -3.19 -9.52
N THR A 116 11.82 -4.12 -8.67
CA THR A 116 12.01 -5.53 -9.04
C THR A 116 10.98 -6.40 -8.34
N PHE A 117 10.56 -7.45 -9.03
CA PHE A 117 9.70 -8.49 -8.51
C PHE A 117 10.21 -9.85 -8.98
N ASP A 118 10.31 -10.81 -8.07
CA ASP A 118 10.82 -12.16 -8.34
C ASP A 118 12.16 -12.18 -9.11
N GLY A 119 13.04 -11.24 -8.77
CA GLY A 119 14.37 -11.10 -9.37
C GLY A 119 14.38 -10.62 -10.82
N LYS A 120 13.28 -10.10 -11.33
CA LYS A 120 13.16 -9.43 -12.63
C LYS A 120 12.74 -7.99 -12.41
N ILE A 121 13.00 -7.14 -13.39
CA ILE A 121 12.51 -5.78 -13.35
C ILE A 121 11.00 -5.78 -13.60
N LEU A 122 10.26 -5.13 -12.72
CA LEU A 122 8.82 -4.92 -12.86
C LEU A 122 8.54 -3.63 -13.62
N ASP A 123 9.06 -2.52 -13.12
CA ASP A 123 8.86 -1.21 -13.73
C ASP A 123 10.17 -0.44 -13.70
N MET A 124 10.43 0.34 -14.75
CA MET A 124 11.52 1.31 -14.84
C MET A 124 11.03 2.62 -15.45
N ILE A 125 11.47 3.71 -14.88
CA ILE A 125 11.10 5.06 -15.29
C ILE A 125 12.36 5.90 -15.34
N GLU A 126 12.62 6.50 -16.48
CA GLU A 126 13.78 7.37 -16.71
C GLU A 126 13.35 8.83 -16.72
N PHE A 127 13.94 9.61 -15.84
CA PHE A 127 13.75 11.04 -15.75
C PHE A 127 15.05 11.80 -16.01
N GLY A 128 14.93 12.97 -16.61
CA GLY A 128 16.00 13.98 -16.66
C GLY A 128 15.76 15.03 -15.58
N VAL A 129 16.77 15.34 -14.80
CA VAL A 129 16.71 16.46 -13.84
C VAL A 129 16.88 17.76 -14.60
N THR A 130 15.87 18.63 -14.52
CA THR A 130 15.89 19.97 -15.13
C THR A 130 16.31 21.02 -14.13
N ASN A 131 15.77 20.98 -12.93
CA ASN A 131 16.10 21.90 -11.86
C ASN A 131 16.20 21.16 -10.52
N PHE A 132 17.10 21.59 -9.66
CA PHE A 132 17.33 20.96 -8.37
C PHE A 132 17.83 21.98 -7.34
N LYS A 133 17.21 21.99 -6.18
CA LYS A 133 17.68 22.68 -4.99
C LYS A 133 18.09 21.66 -3.93
N LYS A 134 19.34 21.75 -3.45
CA LYS A 134 19.87 20.86 -2.41
C LYS A 134 19.17 21.06 -1.06
N LEU A 135 19.05 19.99 -0.30
CA LEU A 135 18.54 20.02 1.07
C LEU A 135 19.30 21.04 1.95
N SER A 136 20.61 21.19 1.73
CA SER A 136 21.45 22.12 2.48
C SER A 136 21.21 23.62 2.18
N GLN A 137 20.48 23.94 1.12
CA GLN A 137 20.15 25.34 0.75
C GLN A 137 18.91 25.86 1.50
N PHE A 138 18.15 24.96 2.13
CA PHE A 138 17.02 25.35 2.94
C PHE A 138 17.45 25.70 4.37
N LYS A 139 16.97 26.84 4.89
CA LYS A 139 17.46 27.43 6.14
C LYS A 139 17.09 26.64 7.41
N SER A 140 16.06 25.86 7.40
CA SER A 140 15.58 25.14 8.58
C SER A 140 14.86 23.88 8.21
N THR A 141 15.18 22.80 8.90
CA THR A 141 14.38 21.57 8.90
C THR A 141 14.12 21.18 10.34
N LYS A 142 12.91 21.38 10.83
CA LYS A 142 12.47 20.84 12.11
C LYS A 142 12.11 19.36 12.00
N VAL A 143 11.85 18.89 10.76
CA VAL A 143 11.46 17.52 10.52
C VAL A 143 12.67 16.58 10.62
N PRO A 144 12.63 15.56 11.45
CA PRO A 144 13.72 14.60 11.58
C PRO A 144 13.91 13.82 10.27
N LEU A 145 15.15 13.58 9.89
CA LEU A 145 15.50 12.77 8.72
C LEU A 145 14.93 11.35 8.89
N GLY A 146 14.18 10.90 7.88
CA GLY A 146 13.52 9.60 7.90
C GLY A 146 12.10 9.64 8.49
N ALA A 147 11.56 10.82 8.80
CA ALA A 147 10.14 10.96 9.12
C ALA A 147 9.28 10.50 7.94
N LYS A 148 8.15 9.86 8.26
CA LYS A 148 7.22 9.37 7.24
C LYS A 148 6.42 10.53 6.64
N PRO A 149 6.56 10.81 5.33
CA PRO A 149 5.83 11.89 4.70
C PRO A 149 4.36 11.53 4.43
N CYS A 150 3.51 12.54 4.45
CA CYS A 150 2.23 12.47 3.77
C CYS A 150 2.44 12.82 2.30
N LEU A 151 1.96 12.00 1.37
CA LEU A 151 2.10 12.24 -0.06
C LEU A 151 0.84 12.89 -0.61
N ILE A 152 1.03 13.98 -1.35
CA ILE A 152 -0.03 14.67 -2.07
C ILE A 152 0.31 14.64 -3.56
N PHE A 153 -0.60 14.12 -4.37
CA PHE A 153 -0.47 14.09 -5.82
C PHE A 153 -1.41 15.13 -6.42
N ASN A 154 -0.85 16.04 -7.22
CA ASN A 154 -1.59 17.12 -7.85
C ASN A 154 -1.45 17.04 -9.37
N GLY A 155 -2.54 17.26 -10.07
CA GLY A 155 -2.59 17.33 -11.54
C GLY A 155 -3.45 16.23 -12.14
N ASP A 156 -4.22 16.60 -13.16
CA ASP A 156 -5.16 15.73 -13.89
C ASP A 156 -4.45 14.61 -14.67
N VAL A 157 -3.14 14.76 -14.87
CA VAL A 157 -2.32 13.81 -15.64
C VAL A 157 -2.32 12.43 -14.98
N PHE A 158 -2.34 12.36 -13.65
CA PHE A 158 -2.38 11.10 -12.91
C PHE A 158 -3.67 10.30 -13.13
N GLU A 159 -4.77 10.98 -13.42
CA GLU A 159 -6.07 10.33 -13.67
C GLU A 159 -6.28 10.04 -15.16
N LYS A 160 -5.82 10.95 -16.03
CA LYS A 160 -6.04 10.84 -17.49
C LYS A 160 -5.20 9.74 -18.13
N PHE A 161 -3.97 9.50 -17.66
CA PHE A 161 -3.04 8.56 -18.27
C PHE A 161 -2.76 7.37 -17.36
N PRO A 162 -3.00 6.12 -17.81
CA PRO A 162 -2.79 4.91 -17.00
C PRO A 162 -1.32 4.74 -16.57
N ASP A 163 -0.38 5.15 -17.40
CA ASP A 163 1.06 5.09 -17.11
C ASP A 163 1.43 5.98 -15.92
N TRP A 164 0.79 7.14 -15.81
CA TRP A 164 0.99 8.05 -14.69
C TRP A 164 0.40 7.51 -13.39
N GLY A 165 -0.68 6.73 -13.45
CA GLY A 165 -1.18 5.98 -12.30
C GLY A 165 -0.16 4.95 -11.79
N ILE A 166 0.64 4.34 -12.68
CA ILE A 166 1.73 3.44 -12.30
C ILE A 166 2.87 4.22 -11.65
N ILE A 167 3.24 5.38 -12.20
CA ILE A 167 4.26 6.28 -11.66
C ILE A 167 3.84 6.77 -10.26
N GLN A 168 2.59 7.15 -10.08
CA GLN A 168 2.02 7.50 -8.78
C GLN A 168 2.17 6.37 -7.76
N ASN A 169 1.78 5.16 -8.13
CA ASN A 169 1.94 3.98 -7.28
C ASN A 169 3.42 3.69 -6.96
N PHE A 170 4.33 3.92 -7.92
CA PHE A 170 5.77 3.78 -7.69
C PHE A 170 6.26 4.77 -6.62
N PHE A 171 5.87 6.05 -6.69
CA PHE A 171 6.29 7.04 -5.70
C PHE A 171 5.65 6.79 -4.33
N CYS A 172 4.43 6.23 -4.26
CA CYS A 172 3.88 5.74 -3.00
C CYS A 172 4.77 4.66 -2.39
N ASP A 173 5.23 3.70 -3.17
CA ASP A 173 6.15 2.66 -2.71
C ASP A 173 7.53 3.22 -2.33
N PHE A 174 7.98 4.26 -3.05
CA PHE A 174 9.29 4.84 -2.83
C PHE A 174 9.33 5.70 -1.56
N PHE A 175 8.36 6.54 -1.28
CA PHE A 175 8.36 7.45 -0.13
C PHE A 175 7.63 6.87 1.10
N CYS A 176 6.58 6.07 0.91
CA CYS A 176 5.80 5.46 1.99
C CYS A 176 6.11 3.98 2.13
N THR A 177 6.64 3.58 3.27
CA THR A 177 6.96 2.17 3.53
C THR A 177 5.77 1.38 4.03
N THR A 178 4.94 1.95 4.90
CA THR A 178 3.80 1.27 5.52
C THR A 178 2.49 1.98 5.21
N LYS A 179 1.44 1.21 4.94
CA LYS A 179 0.08 1.74 4.80
C LYS A 179 -0.52 1.96 6.18
N THR A 180 -1.07 3.15 6.42
CA THR A 180 -1.81 3.48 7.64
C THR A 180 -3.27 3.75 7.28
N SER A 181 -4.19 3.23 8.10
CA SER A 181 -5.63 3.45 7.95
C SER A 181 -6.11 4.71 8.65
N SER A 182 -5.35 5.20 9.64
CA SER A 182 -5.69 6.39 10.42
C SER A 182 -4.46 7.28 10.58
N ILE A 183 -4.67 8.59 10.55
CA ILE A 183 -3.62 9.61 10.66
C ILE A 183 -3.94 10.49 11.86
N ASN A 184 -2.94 10.70 12.73
CA ASN A 184 -3.03 11.72 13.78
C ASN A 184 -2.65 13.07 13.17
N LEU A 185 -3.58 14.03 13.14
CA LEU A 185 -3.34 15.36 12.58
C LEU A 185 -2.25 16.12 13.33
N GLN A 186 -2.11 15.92 14.65
CA GLN A 186 -1.06 16.57 15.44
C GLN A 186 0.35 16.08 15.07
N GLY A 187 0.47 14.88 14.52
CA GLY A 187 1.73 14.31 14.05
C GLY A 187 2.01 14.53 12.57
N LEU A 188 1.18 15.28 11.86
CA LEU A 188 1.38 15.58 10.45
C LEU A 188 2.30 16.80 10.30
N GLU A 189 3.60 16.56 10.32
CA GLU A 189 4.62 17.61 10.24
C GLU A 189 5.30 17.68 8.87
N TYR A 190 5.20 16.60 8.07
CA TYR A 190 5.96 16.45 6.83
C TYR A 190 5.11 16.01 5.66
N VAL A 191 5.13 16.81 4.59
CA VAL A 191 4.39 16.56 3.35
C VAL A 191 5.34 16.60 2.17
N ILE A 192 5.19 15.64 1.25
CA ILE A 192 5.81 15.68 -0.07
C ILE A 192 4.71 15.85 -1.10
N SER A 193 4.75 16.97 -1.82
CA SER A 193 3.87 17.24 -2.95
C SER A 193 4.54 16.80 -4.24
N ILE A 194 3.84 15.99 -5.02
CA ILE A 194 4.24 15.49 -6.33
C ILE A 194 3.23 16.01 -7.34
N SER A 195 3.64 16.97 -8.16
CA SER A 195 2.74 17.66 -9.09
C SER A 195 3.14 17.35 -10.53
N ALA A 196 2.20 16.84 -11.33
CA ALA A 196 2.35 16.64 -12.76
C ALA A 196 1.57 17.75 -13.49
N VAL A 197 2.29 18.78 -13.94
CA VAL A 197 1.68 19.92 -14.64
C VAL A 197 1.40 19.60 -16.10
N GLU A 198 2.34 18.91 -16.72
CA GLU A 198 2.27 18.45 -18.11
C GLU A 198 2.58 16.96 -18.18
N PRO A 199 2.21 16.26 -19.26
CA PRO A 199 2.46 14.82 -19.38
C PRO A 199 3.93 14.40 -19.22
N ASP A 200 4.88 15.33 -19.41
CA ASP A 200 6.32 15.04 -19.31
C ASP A 200 6.98 15.61 -18.07
N ASN A 201 6.33 16.54 -17.37
CA ASN A 201 6.96 17.29 -16.28
C ASN A 201 6.40 16.90 -14.92
N LEU A 202 7.29 16.46 -14.03
CA LEU A 202 7.01 16.08 -12.66
C LEU A 202 7.77 16.95 -11.68
N LEU A 203 7.08 17.62 -10.80
CA LEU A 203 7.65 18.49 -9.77
C LEU A 203 7.51 17.80 -8.40
N ILE A 204 8.62 17.65 -7.69
CA ILE A 204 8.65 17.11 -6.32
C ILE A 204 9.06 18.22 -5.38
N ARG A 205 8.24 18.49 -4.38
CA ARG A 205 8.48 19.52 -3.35
C ARG A 205 8.19 18.94 -1.98
N SER A 206 9.00 19.31 -1.01
CA SER A 206 8.81 18.87 0.38
C SER A 206 8.52 20.06 1.29
N TYR A 207 7.53 19.92 2.13
CA TYR A 207 7.07 20.97 3.03
C TYR A 207 7.00 20.49 4.47
N GLU A 208 7.36 21.36 5.39
CA GLU A 208 7.01 21.30 6.80
C GLU A 208 5.60 21.90 6.96
N VAL A 209 4.77 21.22 7.74
CA VAL A 209 3.40 21.63 8.02
C VAL A 209 3.33 22.21 9.42
N ASN A 210 3.06 23.50 9.51
CA ASN A 210 2.84 24.19 10.77
C ASN A 210 1.35 24.49 10.93
N MET A 211 0.70 23.85 11.91
CA MET A 211 -0.70 24.11 12.23
C MET A 211 -0.79 25.20 13.29
N LYS A 212 -1.44 26.31 12.94
CA LYS A 212 -1.70 27.44 13.84
C LYS A 212 -3.17 27.49 14.23
N LYS A 213 -3.46 28.03 15.41
CA LYS A 213 -4.85 28.31 15.80
C LYS A 213 -5.46 29.31 14.85
N SER A 214 -6.61 28.99 14.32
CA SER A 214 -7.47 29.91 13.58
C SER A 214 -8.68 30.23 14.45
N GLY A 215 -9.39 31.31 14.15
CA GLY A 215 -10.66 31.64 14.82
C GLY A 215 -11.84 30.75 14.42
N ALA A 216 -11.62 29.76 13.53
CA ALA A 216 -12.59 28.80 13.03
C ALA A 216 -12.32 27.39 13.60
N ASP A 217 -13.25 26.46 13.39
CA ASP A 217 -13.15 25.07 13.85
C ASP A 217 -11.98 24.29 13.20
N SER A 218 -11.44 24.78 12.06
CA SER A 218 -10.30 24.18 11.39
C SER A 218 -9.00 24.95 11.65
N PRO A 219 -7.85 24.27 11.87
CA PRO A 219 -6.56 24.95 12.05
C PRO A 219 -6.11 25.64 10.76
N TYR A 220 -5.41 26.75 10.90
CA TYR A 220 -4.70 27.40 9.79
C TYR A 220 -3.41 26.63 9.49
N VAL A 221 -3.23 26.23 8.24
CA VAL A 221 -2.06 25.45 7.78
C VAL A 221 -1.08 26.38 7.07
N GLU A 222 0.13 26.44 7.62
CA GLU A 222 1.27 27.15 6.99
C GLU A 222 2.26 26.09 6.47
N LEU A 223 2.63 26.22 5.19
CA LEU A 223 3.59 25.33 4.54
C LEU A 223 4.91 26.06 4.36
N VAL A 224 6.00 25.46 4.85
CA VAL A 224 7.35 25.97 4.68
C VAL A 224 8.15 24.95 3.85
N GLU A 225 8.72 25.37 2.72
CA GLU A 225 9.55 24.47 1.90
C GLU A 225 10.88 24.17 2.62
N ILE A 226 11.14 22.87 2.85
CA ILE A 226 12.25 22.43 3.71
C ILE A 226 13.20 21.45 3.05
N GLY A 227 12.83 20.87 1.93
CA GLY A 227 13.56 19.71 1.45
C GLY A 227 13.68 19.61 -0.04
N VAL A 228 13.81 18.37 -0.50
CA VAL A 228 14.09 18.07 -1.90
C VAL A 228 13.14 18.82 -2.84
N SER A 229 13.70 19.80 -3.54
CA SER A 229 13.02 20.52 -4.60
C SER A 229 13.61 20.02 -5.90
N LEU A 230 12.82 19.26 -6.66
CA LEU A 230 13.32 18.51 -7.82
C LEU A 230 12.32 18.60 -8.97
N ASP A 231 12.78 19.08 -10.11
CA ASP A 231 12.03 19.13 -11.36
C ASP A 231 12.54 18.04 -12.28
N LEU A 232 11.64 17.16 -12.67
CA LEU A 232 11.94 15.98 -13.45
C LEU A 232 11.19 16.02 -14.78
N LYS A 233 11.90 15.71 -15.86
CA LYS A 233 11.29 15.49 -17.16
C LYS A 233 11.27 14.00 -17.49
N LEU A 234 10.11 13.45 -17.75
CA LEU A 234 9.95 12.07 -18.16
C LEU A 234 10.58 11.86 -19.56
N ARG A 235 11.42 10.85 -19.71
CA ARG A 235 12.10 10.51 -20.96
C ARG A 235 11.57 9.23 -21.56
N ARG A 236 11.56 8.17 -20.76
CA ARG A 236 11.03 6.86 -21.15
C ARG A 236 10.57 6.07 -19.94
N SER A 237 9.64 5.18 -20.16
CA SER A 237 9.14 4.25 -19.17
C SER A 237 9.08 2.84 -19.75
N GLN A 238 9.27 1.86 -18.90
CA GLN A 238 9.11 0.45 -19.21
C GLN A 238 8.31 -0.18 -18.08
N PHE A 239 7.10 -0.62 -18.39
CA PHE A 239 6.22 -1.24 -17.41
C PHE A 239 6.03 -2.72 -17.71
N ALA A 240 5.82 -3.49 -16.64
CA ALA A 240 5.56 -4.92 -16.78
C ALA A 240 4.22 -5.19 -17.45
N PRO A 241 4.13 -6.29 -18.21
CA PRO A 241 2.87 -6.76 -18.77
C PRO A 241 1.86 -7.10 -17.66
N ALA A 242 0.57 -7.04 -18.03
CA ALA A 242 -0.54 -7.18 -17.08
C ALA A 242 -0.49 -8.48 -16.25
N ASP A 243 0.03 -9.57 -16.80
CA ASP A 243 0.11 -10.87 -16.14
C ASP A 243 1.11 -10.85 -14.99
N ILE A 244 2.33 -10.32 -15.22
CA ILE A 244 3.35 -10.19 -14.18
C ILE A 244 2.85 -9.23 -13.08
N ARG A 245 2.17 -8.16 -13.48
CA ARG A 245 1.58 -7.20 -12.54
C ARG A 245 0.49 -7.84 -11.66
N LYS A 246 -0.38 -8.68 -12.23
CA LYS A 246 -1.38 -9.45 -11.46
C LYS A 246 -0.72 -10.36 -10.43
N HIS A 247 0.39 -11.03 -10.80
CA HIS A 247 1.16 -11.85 -9.86
C HIS A 247 1.79 -11.01 -8.75
N ALA A 248 2.38 -9.87 -9.08
CA ALA A 248 3.00 -8.97 -8.11
C ALA A 248 1.99 -8.35 -7.12
N LEU A 249 0.73 -8.17 -7.54
CA LEU A 249 -0.33 -7.62 -6.69
C LEU A 249 -1.15 -8.68 -5.94
N LYS A 250 -0.84 -9.97 -6.15
CA LYS A 250 -1.59 -11.07 -5.54
C LYS A 250 -1.33 -11.13 -4.03
N VAL A 251 -2.34 -10.83 -3.24
CA VAL A 251 -2.29 -10.97 -1.78
C VAL A 251 -2.67 -12.38 -1.38
N PRO A 252 -1.88 -13.08 -0.54
CA PRO A 252 -2.20 -14.41 -0.03
C PRO A 252 -3.57 -14.42 0.69
N LYS A 253 -4.31 -15.53 0.57
CA LYS A 253 -5.62 -15.65 1.23
C LYS A 253 -5.53 -15.47 2.75
N ALA A 254 -4.46 -15.97 3.36
CA ALA A 254 -4.22 -15.86 4.80
C ALA A 254 -3.92 -14.42 5.28
N ALA A 255 -3.38 -13.57 4.41
CA ALA A 255 -3.13 -12.15 4.73
C ALA A 255 -4.35 -11.24 4.52
N LYS A 256 -5.42 -11.76 3.89
CA LYS A 256 -6.66 -11.00 3.74
C LYS A 256 -7.42 -11.00 5.06
N ILE A 257 -7.61 -9.81 5.62
CA ILE A 257 -8.47 -9.64 6.80
C ILE A 257 -9.89 -10.03 6.38
N GLY A 258 -10.36 -11.18 6.88
CA GLY A 258 -11.74 -11.62 6.68
C GLY A 258 -12.68 -10.59 7.32
N LYS A 259 -13.70 -10.16 6.59
CA LYS A 259 -14.76 -9.34 7.19
C LYS A 259 -15.44 -10.20 8.27
N THR A 260 -15.25 -9.83 9.52
CA THR A 260 -15.99 -10.45 10.63
C THR A 260 -17.43 -9.96 10.57
N LYS A 261 -18.38 -10.90 10.48
CA LYS A 261 -19.80 -10.58 10.42
C LYS A 261 -20.20 -9.81 11.69
N ASN A 262 -20.99 -8.75 11.55
CA ASN A 262 -21.50 -7.92 12.65
C ASN A 262 -20.45 -7.08 13.42
N ILE A 263 -19.22 -6.98 12.94
CA ILE A 263 -18.19 -6.14 13.54
C ILE A 263 -17.83 -5.04 12.54
N THR A 264 -17.94 -3.80 12.94
CA THR A 264 -17.48 -2.62 12.21
C THR A 264 -16.46 -1.87 13.04
N HIS A 265 -15.56 -1.16 12.38
CA HIS A 265 -14.59 -0.28 13.04
C HIS A 265 -14.94 1.16 12.67
N ASP A 266 -15.00 2.01 13.67
CA ASP A 266 -15.18 3.45 13.47
C ASP A 266 -13.83 4.09 13.06
N MET A 267 -13.86 5.32 12.55
CA MET A 267 -12.66 6.08 12.15
C MET A 267 -11.65 6.26 13.31
N ALA A 268 -12.13 6.25 14.54
CA ALA A 268 -11.31 6.29 15.75
C ALA A 268 -10.69 4.92 16.15
N GLY A 269 -10.93 3.86 15.36
CA GLY A 269 -10.45 2.51 15.66
C GLY A 269 -11.29 1.75 16.70
N THR A 270 -12.42 2.31 17.15
CA THR A 270 -13.32 1.65 18.09
C THR A 270 -14.02 0.49 17.42
N LYS A 271 -14.03 -0.68 18.07
CA LYS A 271 -14.80 -1.85 17.62
C LYS A 271 -16.27 -1.67 17.97
N LEU A 272 -17.12 -1.57 16.96
CA LEU A 272 -18.57 -1.61 17.09
C LEU A 272 -19.07 -3.00 16.69
N ALA A 273 -19.88 -3.61 17.53
CA ALA A 273 -20.45 -4.93 17.25
C ALA A 273 -21.98 -4.87 17.36
N THR A 274 -22.68 -5.42 16.36
CA THR A 274 -24.12 -5.63 16.41
C THR A 274 -24.40 -7.00 16.97
N VAL A 275 -24.98 -7.07 18.16
CA VAL A 275 -25.37 -8.32 18.81
C VAL A 275 -26.81 -8.64 18.41
N HIS A 276 -26.99 -9.76 17.72
CA HIS A 276 -28.34 -10.27 17.43
C HIS A 276 -28.87 -11.04 18.64
N MET A 277 -29.81 -10.42 19.31
CA MET A 277 -30.56 -11.10 20.37
C MET A 277 -31.74 -11.86 19.75
N THR A 278 -31.98 -13.06 20.23
CA THR A 278 -33.22 -13.82 19.89
C THR A 278 -34.42 -13.00 20.34
N LYS A 279 -35.43 -12.93 19.50
CA LYS A 279 -36.71 -12.27 19.86
C LYS A 279 -37.25 -12.89 21.14
N GLN A 280 -37.24 -12.13 22.23
CA GLN A 280 -37.77 -12.60 23.50
C GLN A 280 -39.28 -12.52 23.46
N ASN A 281 -39.94 -13.62 23.74
CA ASN A 281 -41.39 -13.64 23.97
C ASN A 281 -41.66 -13.15 25.40
N ILE A 282 -42.06 -11.88 25.51
CA ILE A 282 -42.36 -11.27 26.82
C ILE A 282 -43.43 -12.03 27.60
N GLN A 283 -44.30 -12.76 26.87
CA GLN A 283 -45.34 -13.57 27.46
C GLN A 283 -44.85 -14.90 28.11
N GLU A 284 -43.67 -15.37 27.69
CA GLU A 284 -43.04 -16.61 28.18
C GLU A 284 -41.97 -16.33 29.25
N MET A 285 -41.67 -15.07 29.51
CA MET A 285 -40.71 -14.72 30.55
C MET A 285 -41.22 -15.12 31.92
N PRO A 286 -40.41 -15.82 32.75
CA PRO A 286 -40.79 -16.16 34.11
C PRO A 286 -40.91 -14.87 34.94
N GLN A 287 -42.15 -14.45 35.16
CA GLN A 287 -42.42 -13.34 36.10
C GLN A 287 -42.56 -13.89 37.52
N SER A 288 -42.14 -13.10 38.52
CA SER A 288 -42.34 -13.46 39.93
C SER A 288 -43.82 -13.76 40.19
N LYS A 289 -44.15 -15.03 40.51
CA LYS A 289 -45.50 -15.48 40.77
C LYS A 289 -46.00 -14.93 42.12
N MET A 290 -46.87 -13.93 42.12
CA MET A 290 -47.59 -13.60 43.33
C MET A 290 -48.59 -14.74 43.70
N LYS A 291 -48.53 -15.22 44.94
CA LYS A 291 -49.44 -16.23 45.46
C LYS A 291 -50.90 -15.73 45.26
N GLY A 292 -51.63 -16.28 44.32
CA GLY A 292 -53.02 -15.93 44.04
C GLY A 292 -53.38 -15.57 42.58
N SER A 293 -52.37 -15.28 41.74
CA SER A 293 -52.62 -14.84 40.35
C SER A 293 -52.48 -15.98 39.28
N SER A 294 -51.95 -17.14 39.66
CA SER A 294 -51.56 -18.17 38.67
C SER A 294 -52.71 -18.93 38.00
N LYS A 295 -53.81 -19.20 38.75
CA LYS A 295 -54.91 -20.01 38.23
C LYS A 295 -55.84 -19.30 37.20
N LYS A 296 -55.98 -17.98 37.27
CA LYS A 296 -56.82 -17.22 36.32
C LYS A 296 -56.14 -16.89 35.00
N ARG A 297 -54.78 -16.89 34.92
CA ARG A 297 -54.05 -16.61 33.69
C ARG A 297 -53.86 -17.87 32.84
N GLU A 298 -53.64 -19.02 33.43
CA GLU A 298 -53.49 -20.28 32.68
C GLU A 298 -54.80 -20.65 31.93
N ALA A 299 -55.96 -20.46 32.55
CA ALA A 299 -57.26 -20.69 31.89
C ALA A 299 -57.55 -19.68 30.75
N LYS A 300 -57.02 -18.44 30.82
CA LYS A 300 -57.25 -17.43 29.79
C LYS A 300 -56.30 -17.61 28.59
N VAL A 301 -55.10 -18.13 28.81
CA VAL A 301 -54.11 -18.42 27.76
C VAL A 301 -54.48 -19.69 27.01
N GLU A 302 -54.96 -20.77 27.69
CA GLU A 302 -55.48 -21.97 27.02
C GLU A 302 -56.75 -21.68 26.19
N GLY A 303 -57.62 -20.76 26.67
CA GLY A 303 -58.78 -20.33 25.89
C GLY A 303 -58.46 -19.51 24.66
N ALA A 304 -57.41 -18.66 24.74
CA ALA A 304 -56.96 -17.86 23.61
C ALA A 304 -56.20 -18.72 22.55
N VAL A 305 -55.41 -19.67 22.98
CA VAL A 305 -54.71 -20.62 22.08
C VAL A 305 -55.68 -21.54 21.36
N LYS A 306 -56.76 -21.99 22.03
CA LYS A 306 -57.80 -22.77 21.38
C LYS A 306 -58.60 -21.99 20.36
N LYS A 307 -58.91 -20.67 20.63
CA LYS A 307 -59.57 -19.82 19.66
C LYS A 307 -58.71 -19.51 18.45
N ALA A 308 -57.39 -19.22 18.62
CA ALA A 308 -56.49 -18.99 17.52
C ALA A 308 -56.19 -20.21 16.66
N LYS A 309 -56.34 -21.48 17.22
CA LYS A 309 -56.25 -22.69 16.43
C LYS A 309 -57.50 -22.96 15.63
N VAL A 310 -58.68 -22.57 16.10
CA VAL A 310 -59.97 -22.74 15.39
C VAL A 310 -60.07 -21.73 14.24
N GLU A 311 -59.67 -20.46 14.44
CA GLU A 311 -59.62 -19.48 13.35
C GLU A 311 -58.63 -19.78 12.24
N LYS A 312 -57.54 -20.53 12.54
CA LYS A 312 -56.57 -20.92 11.53
C LYS A 312 -56.99 -22.13 10.68
N VAL A 313 -58.00 -22.88 11.11
CA VAL A 313 -58.52 -24.04 10.38
C VAL A 313 -59.65 -23.64 9.44
N GLU A 314 -60.35 -22.48 9.71
CA GLU A 314 -61.44 -21.98 8.87
C GLU A 314 -61.02 -20.96 7.80
N SER A 315 -59.70 -20.61 7.68
CA SER A 315 -59.21 -19.65 6.71
C SER A 315 -58.21 -20.21 5.71
N SER A 316 -58.34 -21.46 5.28
CA SER A 316 -57.63 -21.98 4.12
C SER A 316 -58.62 -22.20 2.97
N PRO A 317 -58.66 -21.33 1.96
CA PRO A 317 -59.33 -21.63 0.71
C PRO A 317 -58.46 -22.53 -0.14
N ASP A 318 -59.03 -23.68 -0.54
CA ASP A 318 -58.61 -24.50 -1.66
C ASP A 318 -58.53 -23.62 -2.92
N VAL A 319 -57.42 -23.68 -3.64
CA VAL A 319 -57.39 -23.33 -5.05
C VAL A 319 -56.73 -24.49 -5.79
N GLU A 320 -57.61 -25.14 -6.54
CA GLU A 320 -57.35 -26.16 -7.51
C GLU A 320 -56.42 -25.73 -8.65
N GLU A 321 -55.75 -26.71 -9.19
CA GLU A 321 -55.08 -26.81 -10.49
C GLU A 321 -55.82 -26.08 -11.63
N GLU A 322 -55.07 -25.50 -12.52
CA GLU A 322 -55.24 -25.73 -13.94
C GLU A 322 -53.94 -25.47 -14.71
N ALA A 323 -53.51 -26.50 -15.38
CA ALA A 323 -52.50 -26.49 -16.44
C ALA A 323 -53.10 -25.90 -17.71
N MET A 324 -52.26 -25.26 -18.55
CA MET A 324 -52.25 -25.31 -20.02
C MET A 324 -51.22 -24.33 -20.54
N GLU A 325 -50.14 -24.79 -21.13
CA GLU A 325 -49.88 -24.99 -22.56
C GLU A 325 -49.90 -23.74 -23.45
N THR A 326 -48.84 -23.67 -24.22
CA THR A 326 -48.62 -23.04 -25.52
C THR A 326 -48.32 -21.54 -25.59
N SER A 327 -47.21 -21.14 -26.01
CA SER A 327 -46.57 -20.97 -27.34
C SER A 327 -45.20 -20.31 -27.19
#